data_e04649d986463f29e08423a9708d47f6
#
_entry.id   e04649d986463f29e08423a9708d47f6
#
_cell.length_a   1.000
_cell.length_b   1.000
_cell.length_c   1.000
_cell.angle_alpha   90.00
_cell.angle_beta   90.00
_cell.angle_gamma   90.00
#
_symmetry.space_group_name_H-M   'P 1'
#
loop_
_entity.id
_entity.type
_entity.pdbx_description
1 polymer ?
#
loop_
_entity_poly.entity_id
_entity_poly.type
_entity_poly.pdbx_seq_one_letter_code
_entity_poly.pdbx_strand_id
1 'polypeptide(L)'
;MPGPFCLLTVHAHPDDEASKGPGTVARYHAEGVRTVLVCCTGGEEGDILNPAMESPEVRANLPAIRRQELEASTRVIGYDEVVLLGYRDSGMPGTEANQRPEAFANAPLDEAVGRLVAIVRRVRPQVMVTYPDDQSEYPHPDHLRVHEISVLAFDAAGDPGRFPEAGAPFAPSKLYYNRWPRQRMREMHEKFIELGMESPYDEKRLARMERDEPVTTTISLAGFEDVRSDALRAHATQVDPTSPHWFGLPPETLRTIYPYDDYFLARSRVGPPGPDDPDGAAREDECVKEDDLFAGLR
;
A
#
# COMPACT_ATOMS: atom_id res chain seq x y z
N MET A 1 -6.81 -5.54 30.07
CA MET A 1 -5.62 -5.55 29.18
C MET A 1 -5.95 -4.61 28.04
N PRO A 2 -5.02 -3.77 27.57
CA PRO A 2 -5.24 -3.05 26.32
C PRO A 2 -5.59 -4.07 25.23
N GLY A 3 -6.52 -3.73 24.33
CA GLY A 3 -6.86 -4.58 23.20
C GLY A 3 -5.63 -4.84 22.30
N PRO A 4 -5.72 -5.77 21.34
CA PRO A 4 -4.61 -6.03 20.42
C PRO A 4 -4.26 -4.74 19.65
N PHE A 5 -3.00 -4.57 19.32
CA PHE A 5 -2.57 -3.53 18.37
C PHE A 5 -3.32 -3.68 17.05
N CYS A 6 -3.51 -2.57 16.34
CA CYS A 6 -4.18 -2.57 15.05
C CYS A 6 -3.33 -1.82 14.01
N LEU A 7 -3.10 -2.47 12.88
CA LEU A 7 -2.50 -1.94 11.67
C LEU A 7 -3.59 -1.70 10.64
N LEU A 8 -3.69 -0.48 10.12
CA LEU A 8 -4.58 -0.12 9.03
C LEU A 8 -3.75 0.23 7.79
N THR A 9 -4.02 -0.44 6.67
CA THR A 9 -3.45 -0.05 5.37
C THR A 9 -4.53 0.54 4.47
N VAL A 10 -4.18 1.56 3.71
CA VAL A 10 -5.12 2.24 2.79
C VAL A 10 -4.56 2.15 1.38
N HIS A 11 -5.29 1.49 0.49
CA HIS A 11 -4.91 1.23 -0.89
C HIS A 11 -5.98 1.70 -1.88
N ALA A 12 -5.56 2.02 -3.11
CA ALA A 12 -6.45 2.53 -4.14
C ALA A 12 -7.29 1.43 -4.78
N HIS A 13 -6.65 0.34 -5.20
CA HIS A 13 -7.25 -0.70 -6.02
C HIS A 13 -7.04 -2.10 -5.44
N PRO A 14 -7.88 -3.08 -5.82
CA PRO A 14 -7.56 -4.48 -5.63
C PRO A 14 -6.28 -4.85 -6.39
N ASP A 15 -5.25 -5.33 -5.73
CA ASP A 15 -3.88 -5.70 -6.11
C ASP A 15 -2.78 -4.86 -5.45
N ASP A 16 -3.09 -3.65 -5.05
CA ASP A 16 -2.12 -2.80 -4.34
C ASP A 16 -1.66 -3.42 -3.02
N GLU A 17 -2.59 -4.06 -2.28
CA GLU A 17 -2.29 -4.73 -1.03
C GLU A 17 -1.33 -5.91 -1.21
N ALA A 18 -1.34 -6.54 -2.39
CA ALA A 18 -0.46 -7.65 -2.73
C ALA A 18 0.94 -7.17 -3.15
N SER A 19 1.05 -5.95 -3.67
CA SER A 19 2.32 -5.39 -4.14
C SER A 19 3.05 -4.57 -3.08
N LYS A 20 2.32 -3.96 -2.13
CA LYS A 20 2.82 -2.92 -1.21
C LYS A 20 2.74 -3.36 0.26
N GLY A 21 3.77 -4.06 0.74
CA GLY A 21 3.92 -4.45 2.13
C GLY A 21 3.13 -5.68 2.60
N PRO A 22 2.76 -6.65 1.74
CA PRO A 22 1.96 -7.80 2.17
C PRO A 22 2.67 -8.69 3.18
N GLY A 23 3.99 -8.85 3.06
CA GLY A 23 4.78 -9.64 4.01
C GLY A 23 4.80 -9.03 5.40
N THR A 24 4.86 -7.71 5.49
CA THR A 24 4.75 -6.98 6.76
C THR A 24 3.40 -7.21 7.42
N VAL A 25 2.30 -7.10 6.66
CA VAL A 25 0.95 -7.34 7.20
C VAL A 25 0.82 -8.78 7.71
N ALA A 26 1.28 -9.77 6.93
CA ALA A 26 1.25 -11.18 7.33
C ALA A 26 2.05 -11.45 8.61
N ARG A 27 3.24 -10.85 8.73
CA ARG A 27 4.07 -10.94 9.93
C ARG A 27 3.32 -10.39 11.14
N TYR A 28 2.76 -9.18 11.06
CA TYR A 28 2.03 -8.58 12.18
C TYR A 28 0.76 -9.35 12.54
N HIS A 29 0.03 -9.86 11.54
CA HIS A 29 -1.09 -10.75 11.79
C HIS A 29 -0.67 -12.00 12.59
N ALA A 30 0.43 -12.63 12.20
CA ALA A 30 0.97 -13.80 12.93
C ALA A 30 1.45 -13.43 14.36
N GLU A 31 1.87 -12.19 14.60
CA GLU A 31 2.20 -11.66 15.92
C GLU A 31 0.95 -11.28 16.76
N GLY A 32 -0.27 -11.44 16.24
CA GLY A 32 -1.53 -11.14 16.91
C GLY A 32 -1.96 -9.66 16.83
N VAL A 33 -1.36 -8.89 15.94
CA VAL A 33 -1.84 -7.54 15.59
C VAL A 33 -3.07 -7.68 14.71
N ARG A 34 -4.14 -6.94 15.02
CA ARG A 34 -5.30 -6.85 14.15
C ARG A 34 -4.94 -6.09 12.88
N THR A 35 -5.24 -6.67 11.71
CA THR A 35 -4.91 -6.11 10.40
C THR A 35 -6.16 -5.74 9.64
N VAL A 36 -6.24 -4.48 9.20
CA VAL A 36 -7.41 -3.93 8.48
C VAL A 36 -6.95 -3.31 7.16
N LEU A 37 -7.60 -3.69 6.06
CA LEU A 37 -7.44 -3.07 4.76
C LEU A 37 -8.59 -2.12 4.46
N VAL A 38 -8.28 -0.92 4.02
CA VAL A 38 -9.21 -0.05 3.28
C VAL A 38 -8.80 -0.05 1.82
N CYS A 39 -9.68 -0.55 0.94
CA CYS A 39 -9.53 -0.46 -0.50
C CYS A 39 -10.52 0.60 -1.02
N CYS A 40 -10.01 1.64 -1.70
CA CYS A 40 -10.82 2.82 -1.99
C CYS A 40 -11.77 2.62 -3.16
N THR A 41 -11.35 1.85 -4.18
CA THR A 41 -12.14 1.60 -5.40
C THR A 41 -12.26 0.11 -5.68
N GLY A 42 -13.06 -0.25 -6.68
CA GLY A 42 -13.18 -1.63 -7.14
C GLY A 42 -12.22 -1.98 -8.28
N GLY A 43 -11.41 -1.02 -8.75
CA GLY A 43 -10.50 -1.23 -9.88
C GLY A 43 -11.21 -1.44 -11.22
N GLU A 44 -12.34 -0.77 -11.44
CA GLU A 44 -13.25 -0.98 -12.57
C GLU A 44 -12.63 -0.62 -13.92
N GLU A 45 -11.64 0.26 -13.92
CA GLU A 45 -10.99 0.77 -15.13
C GLU A 45 -9.66 0.04 -15.44
N GLY A 46 -9.34 -1.02 -14.69
CA GLY A 46 -8.13 -1.80 -14.91
C GLY A 46 -8.16 -2.62 -16.21
N ASP A 47 -7.01 -2.73 -16.86
CA ASP A 47 -6.83 -3.65 -17.98
C ASP A 47 -6.71 -5.10 -17.50
N ILE A 48 -7.03 -6.07 -18.38
CA ILE A 48 -6.74 -7.46 -18.13
C ILE A 48 -5.30 -7.72 -18.61
N LEU A 49 -4.37 -7.86 -17.66
CA LEU A 49 -2.94 -7.99 -17.95
C LEU A 49 -2.49 -9.44 -18.18
N ASN A 50 -3.29 -10.41 -17.74
CA ASN A 50 -3.03 -11.82 -17.98
C ASN A 50 -3.74 -12.27 -19.27
N PRO A 51 -2.99 -12.60 -20.34
CA PRO A 51 -3.58 -13.01 -21.61
C PRO A 51 -4.50 -14.24 -21.52
N ALA A 52 -4.26 -15.12 -20.53
CA ALA A 52 -5.09 -16.30 -20.32
C ALA A 52 -6.48 -15.97 -19.77
N MET A 53 -6.64 -14.78 -19.17
CA MET A 53 -7.91 -14.27 -18.63
C MET A 53 -8.64 -13.36 -19.61
N GLU A 54 -8.03 -12.98 -20.74
CA GLU A 54 -8.63 -12.04 -21.70
C GLU A 54 -9.79 -12.71 -22.45
N SER A 55 -11.00 -12.32 -22.10
CA SER A 55 -12.22 -12.73 -22.80
C SER A 55 -13.31 -11.68 -22.65
N PRO A 56 -14.31 -11.61 -23.57
CA PRO A 56 -15.46 -10.72 -23.44
C PRO A 56 -16.23 -10.93 -22.13
N GLU A 57 -16.27 -12.16 -21.64
CA GLU A 57 -16.99 -12.57 -20.44
C GLU A 57 -16.30 -12.06 -19.18
N VAL A 58 -14.98 -12.20 -19.10
CA VAL A 58 -14.16 -11.67 -18.01
C VAL A 58 -14.23 -10.14 -18.01
N ARG A 59 -14.08 -9.51 -19.16
CA ARG A 59 -14.16 -8.05 -19.28
C ARG A 59 -15.50 -7.50 -18.83
N ALA A 60 -16.62 -8.16 -19.18
CA ALA A 60 -17.95 -7.75 -18.77
C ALA A 60 -18.20 -7.89 -17.25
N ASN A 61 -17.47 -8.77 -16.58
CA ASN A 61 -17.63 -9.07 -15.16
C ASN A 61 -16.41 -8.64 -14.31
N LEU A 62 -15.49 -7.86 -14.88
CA LEU A 62 -14.20 -7.52 -14.26
C LEU A 62 -14.34 -7.00 -12.82
N PRO A 63 -15.26 -6.07 -12.47
CA PRO A 63 -15.38 -5.59 -11.09
C PRO A 63 -15.73 -6.71 -10.09
N ALA A 64 -16.60 -7.65 -10.48
CA ALA A 64 -16.97 -8.77 -9.62
C ALA A 64 -15.82 -9.78 -9.46
N ILE A 65 -15.05 -10.00 -10.53
CA ILE A 65 -13.88 -10.88 -10.53
C ILE A 65 -12.78 -10.26 -9.66
N ARG A 66 -12.44 -8.98 -9.84
CA ARG A 66 -11.43 -8.28 -9.02
C ARG A 66 -11.79 -8.27 -7.55
N ARG A 67 -13.06 -8.21 -7.21
CA ARG A 67 -13.50 -8.35 -5.81
C ARG A 67 -13.19 -9.74 -5.25
N GLN A 68 -13.43 -10.81 -6.01
CA GLN A 68 -13.10 -12.18 -5.59
C GLN A 68 -11.59 -12.38 -5.49
N GLU A 69 -10.83 -11.78 -6.40
CA GLU A 69 -9.36 -11.77 -6.36
C GLU A 69 -8.84 -11.07 -5.09
N LEU A 70 -9.38 -9.90 -4.76
CA LEU A 70 -9.09 -9.19 -3.50
C LEU A 70 -9.39 -10.05 -2.27
N GLU A 71 -10.55 -10.72 -2.24
CA GLU A 71 -10.92 -11.62 -1.14
C GLU A 71 -9.97 -12.83 -1.02
N ALA A 72 -9.44 -13.32 -2.13
CA ALA A 72 -8.45 -14.40 -2.14
C ALA A 72 -7.09 -13.91 -1.67
N SER A 73 -6.61 -12.79 -2.20
CA SER A 73 -5.33 -12.15 -1.83
C SER A 73 -5.29 -11.79 -0.35
N THR A 74 -6.33 -11.13 0.16
CA THR A 74 -6.40 -10.72 1.58
C THR A 74 -6.41 -11.89 2.55
N ARG A 75 -6.96 -13.04 2.15
CA ARG A 75 -6.84 -14.29 2.93
C ARG A 75 -5.41 -14.83 2.97
N VAL A 76 -4.67 -14.75 1.85
CA VAL A 76 -3.25 -15.13 1.79
C VAL A 76 -2.42 -14.24 2.70
N ILE A 77 -2.67 -12.93 2.67
CA ILE A 77 -1.93 -11.93 3.46
C ILE A 77 -2.28 -12.03 4.95
N GLY A 78 -3.51 -12.40 5.30
CA GLY A 78 -3.96 -12.47 6.68
C GLY A 78 -4.62 -11.18 7.17
N TYR A 79 -5.40 -10.49 6.32
CA TYR A 79 -6.23 -9.39 6.79
C TYR A 79 -7.43 -9.90 7.58
N ASP A 80 -7.64 -9.35 8.78
CA ASP A 80 -8.80 -9.66 9.62
C ASP A 80 -10.07 -8.98 9.13
N GLU A 81 -9.94 -7.83 8.47
CA GLU A 81 -11.06 -7.06 7.95
C GLU A 81 -10.67 -6.34 6.66
N VAL A 82 -11.58 -6.35 5.68
CA VAL A 82 -11.48 -5.58 4.43
C VAL A 82 -12.65 -4.62 4.34
N VAL A 83 -12.37 -3.33 4.18
CA VAL A 83 -13.38 -2.27 4.05
C VAL A 83 -13.24 -1.65 2.66
N LEU A 84 -14.30 -1.74 1.86
CA LEU A 84 -14.38 -1.02 0.60
C LEU A 84 -14.90 0.39 0.87
N LEU A 85 -14.15 1.43 0.44
CA LEU A 85 -14.57 2.83 0.62
C LEU A 85 -15.71 3.20 -0.33
N GLY A 86 -15.85 2.44 -1.43
CA GLY A 86 -17.00 2.49 -2.32
C GLY A 86 -16.96 3.60 -3.36
N TYR A 87 -15.77 4.06 -3.73
CA TYR A 87 -15.58 4.94 -4.87
C TYR A 87 -15.34 4.16 -6.15
N ARG A 88 -15.55 4.81 -7.29
CA ARG A 88 -15.24 4.27 -8.60
C ARG A 88 -13.79 4.60 -8.97
N ASP A 89 -13.10 3.64 -9.56
CA ASP A 89 -11.77 3.80 -10.14
C ASP A 89 -11.75 4.98 -11.16
N SER A 90 -10.73 5.81 -11.04
CA SER A 90 -10.58 7.01 -11.90
C SER A 90 -9.92 6.71 -13.24
N GLY A 91 -9.32 5.54 -13.40
CA GLY A 91 -8.46 5.25 -14.55
C GLY A 91 -7.23 6.17 -14.61
N MET A 92 -6.45 6.01 -15.66
CA MET A 92 -5.23 6.79 -15.88
C MET A 92 -5.52 8.25 -16.23
N PRO A 93 -4.59 9.19 -15.96
CA PRO A 93 -4.74 10.59 -16.30
C PRO A 93 -5.10 10.79 -17.78
N GLY A 94 -6.10 11.63 -18.04
CA GLY A 94 -6.53 11.97 -19.40
C GLY A 94 -7.49 10.97 -20.06
N THR A 95 -7.84 9.88 -19.39
CA THR A 95 -8.88 8.95 -19.87
C THR A 95 -10.29 9.55 -19.69
N GLU A 96 -11.29 9.00 -20.37
CA GLU A 96 -12.69 9.37 -20.15
C GLU A 96 -13.14 9.07 -18.72
N ALA A 97 -12.69 7.93 -18.16
CA ALA A 97 -12.97 7.54 -16.78
C ALA A 97 -12.53 8.59 -15.77
N ASN A 98 -11.36 9.20 -16.00
CA ASN A 98 -10.79 10.22 -15.11
C ASN A 98 -11.59 11.55 -15.11
N GLN A 99 -12.45 11.76 -16.10
CA GLN A 99 -13.29 12.96 -16.19
C GLN A 99 -14.67 12.78 -15.56
N ARG A 100 -15.04 11.56 -15.17
CA ARG A 100 -16.36 11.27 -14.60
C ARG A 100 -16.52 11.86 -13.19
N PRO A 101 -17.66 12.46 -12.86
CA PRO A 101 -17.90 13.04 -11.53
C PRO A 101 -17.81 12.00 -10.39
N GLU A 102 -18.16 10.73 -10.66
CA GLU A 102 -18.14 9.62 -9.72
C GLU A 102 -16.75 8.99 -9.53
N ALA A 103 -15.75 9.38 -10.34
CA ALA A 103 -14.38 8.94 -10.19
C ALA A 103 -13.79 9.37 -8.83
N PHE A 104 -13.04 8.50 -8.18
CA PHE A 104 -12.48 8.76 -6.85
C PHE A 104 -11.63 10.02 -6.79
N ALA A 105 -10.82 10.28 -7.81
CA ALA A 105 -10.03 11.51 -7.90
C ALA A 105 -10.87 12.78 -7.91
N ASN A 106 -12.14 12.72 -8.37
CA ASN A 106 -13.08 13.83 -8.45
C ASN A 106 -14.06 13.91 -7.27
N ALA A 107 -14.03 12.92 -6.37
CA ALA A 107 -14.89 12.93 -5.18
C ALA A 107 -14.60 14.15 -4.30
N PRO A 108 -15.63 14.75 -3.65
CA PRO A 108 -15.42 15.83 -2.70
C PRO A 108 -14.43 15.39 -1.59
N LEU A 109 -13.37 16.17 -1.40
CA LEU A 109 -12.28 15.80 -0.51
C LEU A 109 -12.76 15.54 0.93
N ASP A 110 -13.56 16.47 1.48
CA ASP A 110 -14.08 16.35 2.86
C ASP A 110 -14.96 15.10 3.03
N GLU A 111 -15.71 14.70 2.01
CA GLU A 111 -16.50 13.47 2.03
C GLU A 111 -15.59 12.24 2.12
N ALA A 112 -14.57 12.18 1.26
CA ALA A 112 -13.64 11.05 1.23
C ALA A 112 -12.83 10.95 2.53
N VAL A 113 -12.34 12.07 3.06
CA VAL A 113 -11.69 12.15 4.37
C VAL A 113 -12.64 11.70 5.48
N GLY A 114 -13.87 12.18 5.50
CA GLY A 114 -14.88 11.82 6.51
C GLY A 114 -15.18 10.31 6.54
N ARG A 115 -15.30 9.68 5.36
CA ARG A 115 -15.46 8.21 5.26
C ARG A 115 -14.28 7.47 5.88
N LEU A 116 -13.05 7.89 5.60
CA LEU A 116 -11.85 7.28 6.17
C LEU A 116 -11.73 7.56 7.66
N VAL A 117 -12.04 8.78 8.14
CA VAL A 117 -12.10 9.13 9.57
C VAL A 117 -13.06 8.22 10.33
N ALA A 118 -14.24 7.94 9.77
CA ALA A 118 -15.21 7.04 10.42
C ALA A 118 -14.64 5.62 10.58
N ILE A 119 -13.90 5.12 9.60
CA ILE A 119 -13.22 3.83 9.68
C ILE A 119 -12.11 3.88 10.74
N VAL A 120 -11.24 4.89 10.72
CA VAL A 120 -10.15 5.07 11.70
C VAL A 120 -10.71 5.11 13.12
N ARG A 121 -11.77 5.88 13.38
CA ARG A 121 -12.41 5.97 14.70
C ARG A 121 -13.05 4.65 15.15
N ARG A 122 -13.59 3.88 14.21
CA ARG A 122 -14.21 2.58 14.48
C ARG A 122 -13.17 1.51 14.78
N VAL A 123 -12.11 1.40 13.96
CA VAL A 123 -11.11 0.32 14.08
C VAL A 123 -9.98 0.65 15.05
N ARG A 124 -9.73 1.95 15.30
CA ARG A 124 -8.78 2.50 16.29
C ARG A 124 -7.33 1.99 16.05
N PRO A 125 -6.76 2.18 14.85
CA PRO A 125 -5.42 1.69 14.54
C PRO A 125 -4.36 2.55 15.23
N GLN A 126 -3.34 1.94 15.82
CA GLN A 126 -2.17 2.66 16.30
C GLN A 126 -1.26 3.08 15.14
N VAL A 127 -1.21 2.24 14.11
CA VAL A 127 -0.37 2.46 12.92
C VAL A 127 -1.24 2.48 11.67
N MET A 128 -0.99 3.49 10.82
CA MET A 128 -1.55 3.58 9.48
C MET A 128 -0.43 3.51 8.44
N VAL A 129 -0.69 2.83 7.32
CA VAL A 129 0.20 2.76 6.15
C VAL A 129 -0.56 3.24 4.92
N THR A 130 0.08 4.06 4.12
CA THR A 130 -0.47 4.62 2.88
C THR A 130 0.64 4.86 1.84
N TYR A 131 0.34 5.58 0.78
CA TYR A 131 1.29 5.95 -0.27
C TYR A 131 2.01 7.26 0.05
N PRO A 132 3.22 7.48 -0.51
CA PRO A 132 3.86 8.79 -0.52
C PRO A 132 3.08 9.78 -1.41
N ASP A 133 3.42 11.06 -1.30
CA ASP A 133 2.97 12.13 -2.19
C ASP A 133 3.66 12.09 -3.57
N ASP A 134 4.91 11.64 -3.62
CA ASP A 134 5.61 11.43 -4.87
C ASP A 134 5.19 10.10 -5.52
N GLN A 135 4.45 10.21 -6.62
CA GLN A 135 3.96 9.11 -7.44
C GLN A 135 4.53 9.21 -8.88
N SER A 136 5.67 9.88 -9.06
CA SER A 136 6.24 10.19 -10.38
C SER A 136 6.50 8.95 -11.25
N GLU A 137 6.81 7.80 -10.65
CA GLU A 137 7.00 6.53 -11.36
C GLU A 137 5.66 5.90 -11.82
N TYR A 138 4.56 6.16 -11.09
CA TYR A 138 3.22 5.68 -11.43
C TYR A 138 2.16 6.70 -11.00
N PRO A 139 1.97 7.78 -11.77
CA PRO A 139 1.14 8.91 -11.38
C PRO A 139 -0.37 8.63 -11.54
N HIS A 140 -0.85 7.58 -10.86
CA HIS A 140 -2.28 7.26 -10.87
C HIS A 140 -3.05 8.24 -9.99
N PRO A 141 -4.14 8.86 -10.50
CA PRO A 141 -4.91 9.86 -9.75
C PRO A 141 -5.41 9.35 -8.41
N ASP A 142 -5.84 8.08 -8.36
CA ASP A 142 -6.34 7.46 -7.14
C ASP A 142 -5.24 7.23 -6.09
N HIS A 143 -4.00 6.97 -6.49
CA HIS A 143 -2.88 6.88 -5.54
C HIS A 143 -2.59 8.22 -4.88
N LEU A 144 -2.62 9.32 -5.65
CA LEU A 144 -2.49 10.67 -5.11
C LEU A 144 -3.65 11.01 -4.15
N ARG A 145 -4.87 10.61 -4.53
CA ARG A 145 -6.05 10.82 -3.67
C ARG A 145 -5.98 9.98 -2.39
N VAL A 146 -5.50 8.74 -2.43
CA VAL A 146 -5.28 7.90 -1.24
C VAL A 146 -4.28 8.55 -0.29
N HIS A 147 -3.16 9.07 -0.80
CA HIS A 147 -2.21 9.84 0.01
C HIS A 147 -2.91 11.00 0.70
N GLU A 148 -3.59 11.85 -0.07
CA GLU A 148 -4.23 13.07 0.43
C GLU A 148 -5.25 12.78 1.54
N ILE A 149 -6.18 11.83 1.30
CA ILE A 149 -7.20 11.50 2.30
C ILE A 149 -6.61 10.81 3.54
N SER A 150 -5.54 10.04 3.39
CA SER A 150 -4.91 9.32 4.50
C SER A 150 -4.21 10.26 5.47
N VAL A 151 -3.46 11.24 4.94
CA VAL A 151 -2.80 12.27 5.75
C VAL A 151 -3.85 13.10 6.49
N LEU A 152 -4.87 13.59 5.77
CA LEU A 152 -5.93 14.40 6.38
C LEU A 152 -6.77 13.62 7.39
N ALA A 153 -7.04 12.35 7.15
CA ALA A 153 -7.77 11.50 8.10
C ALA A 153 -6.94 11.17 9.35
N PHE A 154 -5.63 10.93 9.20
CA PHE A 154 -4.72 10.75 10.32
C PHE A 154 -4.77 11.97 11.26
N ASP A 155 -4.70 13.18 10.71
CA ASP A 155 -4.71 14.42 11.48
C ASP A 155 -6.11 14.70 12.09
N ALA A 156 -7.18 14.49 11.34
CA ALA A 156 -8.55 14.82 11.74
C ALA A 156 -9.19 13.80 12.69
N ALA A 157 -8.79 12.54 12.69
CA ALA A 157 -9.49 11.48 13.43
C ALA A 157 -9.45 11.67 14.94
N GLY A 158 -8.41 12.34 15.46
CA GLY A 158 -8.29 12.68 16.89
C GLY A 158 -9.05 13.94 17.32
N ASP A 159 -9.48 14.77 16.38
CA ASP A 159 -10.13 16.06 16.68
C ASP A 159 -11.65 15.88 16.82
N PRO A 160 -12.23 16.15 18.01
CA PRO A 160 -13.68 16.06 18.22
C PRO A 160 -14.49 17.09 17.44
N GLY A 161 -13.88 18.19 16.99
CA GLY A 161 -14.51 19.23 16.18
C GLY A 161 -14.59 18.89 14.69
N ARG A 162 -13.82 17.90 14.23
CA ARG A 162 -13.82 17.43 12.84
C ARG A 162 -14.67 16.17 12.72
N PHE A 163 -15.58 16.14 11.76
CA PHE A 163 -16.45 14.98 11.48
C PHE A 163 -17.14 14.41 12.74
N PRO A 164 -17.92 15.21 13.48
CA PRO A 164 -18.54 14.77 14.75
C PRO A 164 -19.46 13.56 14.58
N GLU A 165 -20.04 13.38 13.39
CA GLU A 165 -20.90 12.24 13.02
C GLU A 165 -20.12 10.92 12.80
N ALA A 166 -18.79 10.99 12.62
CA ALA A 166 -17.95 9.83 12.32
C ALA A 166 -17.58 8.98 13.57
N GLY A 167 -18.20 9.23 14.71
CA GLY A 167 -17.98 8.49 15.96
C GLY A 167 -16.99 9.15 16.91
N ALA A 168 -16.69 8.47 18.02
CA ALA A 168 -15.81 8.98 19.07
C ALA A 168 -14.37 9.20 18.55
N PRO A 169 -13.74 10.35 18.83
CA PRO A 169 -12.39 10.67 18.37
C PRO A 169 -11.37 9.60 18.77
N PHE A 170 -10.43 9.35 17.86
CA PHE A 170 -9.29 8.49 18.08
C PHE A 170 -8.10 8.97 17.24
N ALA A 171 -6.98 9.24 17.88
CA ALA A 171 -5.75 9.66 17.21
C ALA A 171 -4.84 8.45 16.97
N PRO A 172 -4.61 8.04 15.71
CA PRO A 172 -3.56 7.07 15.40
C PRO A 172 -2.19 7.57 15.85
N SER A 173 -1.29 6.67 16.21
CA SER A 173 0.02 7.05 16.77
C SER A 173 1.06 7.33 15.70
N LYS A 174 1.07 6.54 14.61
CA LYS A 174 2.05 6.66 13.53
C LYS A 174 1.40 6.51 12.16
N LEU A 175 1.91 7.27 11.18
CA LEU A 175 1.59 7.16 9.76
C LEU A 175 2.87 6.88 8.98
N TYR A 176 2.85 5.82 8.19
CA TYR A 176 3.95 5.43 7.31
C TYR A 176 3.54 5.51 5.85
N TYR A 177 4.51 5.88 4.99
CA TYR A 177 4.44 5.67 3.56
C TYR A 177 5.19 4.40 3.19
N ASN A 178 4.59 3.54 2.36
CA ASN A 178 5.31 2.42 1.78
C ASN A 178 6.39 2.92 0.81
N ARG A 179 7.50 2.19 0.72
CA ARG A 179 8.66 2.54 -0.12
C ARG A 179 9.12 1.34 -0.95
N TRP A 180 9.62 1.66 -2.13
CA TRP A 180 10.32 0.73 -3.00
C TRP A 180 11.72 1.30 -3.28
N PRO A 181 12.69 1.05 -2.39
CA PRO A 181 13.99 1.69 -2.50
C PRO A 181 14.73 1.21 -3.75
N ARG A 182 15.52 2.09 -4.32
CA ARG A 182 16.39 1.82 -5.47
C ARG A 182 17.30 0.61 -5.25
N GLN A 183 17.77 0.42 -4.02
CA GLN A 183 18.59 -0.73 -3.65
C GLN A 183 17.90 -2.05 -3.99
N ARG A 184 16.62 -2.23 -3.66
CA ARG A 184 15.84 -3.42 -3.99
C ARG A 184 15.85 -3.70 -5.49
N MET A 185 15.58 -2.67 -6.31
CA MET A 185 15.54 -2.85 -7.77
C MET A 185 16.91 -3.12 -8.36
N ARG A 186 17.96 -2.52 -7.80
CA ARG A 186 19.33 -2.78 -8.22
C ARG A 186 19.73 -4.23 -7.91
N GLU A 187 19.48 -4.71 -6.69
CA GLU A 187 19.78 -6.09 -6.32
C GLU A 187 19.02 -7.10 -7.20
N MET A 188 17.75 -6.82 -7.50
CA MET A 188 16.96 -7.61 -8.44
C MET A 188 17.58 -7.62 -9.83
N HIS A 189 17.94 -6.44 -10.37
CA HIS A 189 18.57 -6.30 -11.68
C HIS A 189 19.89 -7.09 -11.75
N GLU A 190 20.79 -6.87 -10.79
CA GLU A 190 22.08 -7.54 -10.71
C GLU A 190 21.92 -9.07 -10.68
N LYS A 191 20.90 -9.58 -9.98
CA LYS A 191 20.64 -11.02 -9.91
C LYS A 191 20.16 -11.60 -11.26
N PHE A 192 19.31 -10.88 -12.01
CA PHE A 192 18.96 -11.29 -13.36
C PHE A 192 20.21 -11.42 -14.24
N ILE A 193 21.11 -10.44 -14.19
CA ILE A 193 22.36 -10.44 -14.97
C ILE A 193 23.29 -11.59 -14.54
N GLU A 194 23.44 -11.81 -13.21
CA GLU A 194 24.24 -12.91 -12.65
C GLU A 194 23.77 -14.28 -13.16
N LEU A 195 22.44 -14.47 -13.28
CA LEU A 195 21.84 -15.71 -13.78
C LEU A 195 21.79 -15.78 -15.32
N GLY A 196 22.33 -14.79 -16.04
CA GLY A 196 22.29 -14.74 -17.49
C GLY A 196 20.90 -14.52 -18.07
N MET A 197 19.99 -13.93 -17.31
CA MET A 197 18.60 -13.67 -17.68
C MET A 197 18.41 -12.23 -18.12
N GLU A 198 17.41 -11.97 -18.97
CA GLU A 198 17.02 -10.61 -19.31
C GLU A 198 16.29 -9.95 -18.12
N SER A 199 16.78 -8.79 -17.68
CA SER A 199 16.21 -8.07 -16.57
C SER A 199 15.03 -7.20 -17.02
N PRO A 200 13.91 -7.19 -16.29
CA PRO A 200 12.81 -6.24 -16.51
C PRO A 200 13.14 -4.81 -16.06
N TYR A 201 14.28 -4.63 -15.40
CA TYR A 201 14.79 -3.33 -14.94
C TYR A 201 15.92 -2.88 -15.85
N ASP A 202 15.64 -1.93 -16.76
CA ASP A 202 16.68 -1.36 -17.59
C ASP A 202 17.49 -0.28 -16.87
N GLU A 203 18.72 -0.02 -17.36
CA GLU A 203 19.60 1.03 -16.78
C GLU A 203 18.95 2.41 -16.82
N LYS A 204 18.08 2.69 -17.80
CA LYS A 204 17.38 3.98 -17.90
C LYS A 204 16.34 4.14 -16.81
N ARG A 205 15.64 3.06 -16.45
CA ARG A 205 14.68 3.03 -15.34
C ARG A 205 15.42 3.20 -14.02
N LEU A 206 16.51 2.45 -13.81
CA LEU A 206 17.36 2.59 -12.61
C LEU A 206 17.98 3.99 -12.49
N ALA A 207 18.37 4.62 -13.62
CA ALA A 207 18.91 5.98 -13.63
C ALA A 207 17.85 7.06 -13.36
N ARG A 208 16.59 6.87 -13.80
CA ARG A 208 15.49 7.81 -13.51
C ARG A 208 15.15 7.89 -12.03
N MET A 209 15.43 6.84 -11.29
CA MET A 209 15.31 6.80 -9.83
C MET A 209 16.52 7.50 -9.18
N GLU A 210 16.82 8.75 -9.60
CA GLU A 210 18.02 9.50 -9.19
C GLU A 210 18.06 9.85 -7.70
N ARG A 211 16.92 9.83 -7.02
CA ARG A 211 16.84 10.01 -5.58
C ARG A 211 16.54 8.70 -4.91
N ASP A 212 17.38 8.29 -3.97
CA ASP A 212 16.99 7.25 -3.02
C ASP A 212 15.80 7.79 -2.23
N GLU A 213 14.67 7.10 -2.32
CA GLU A 213 13.56 7.42 -1.45
C GLU A 213 13.99 7.17 0.01
N PRO A 214 13.79 8.15 0.90
CA PRO A 214 14.20 7.99 2.29
C PRO A 214 13.47 6.81 2.93
N VAL A 215 14.23 5.92 3.56
CA VAL A 215 13.72 4.78 4.32
C VAL A 215 14.06 4.99 5.79
N THR A 216 13.04 5.06 6.64
CA THR A 216 13.19 5.16 8.08
C THR A 216 13.01 3.82 8.78
N THR A 217 12.25 2.91 8.18
CA THR A 217 11.84 1.65 8.79
C THR A 217 11.91 0.52 7.78
N THR A 218 12.62 -0.55 8.15
CA THR A 218 12.81 -1.74 7.32
C THR A 218 12.34 -2.98 8.07
N ILE A 219 11.32 -3.65 7.55
CA ILE A 219 10.70 -4.81 8.19
C ILE A 219 11.24 -6.09 7.54
N SER A 220 11.87 -6.95 8.35
CA SER A 220 12.30 -8.28 7.90
C SER A 220 11.10 -9.17 7.61
N LEU A 221 11.13 -9.84 6.46
CA LEU A 221 10.10 -10.78 6.01
C LEU A 221 10.47 -12.25 6.26
N ALA A 222 11.41 -12.51 7.17
CA ALA A 222 11.84 -13.87 7.47
C ALA A 222 10.65 -14.79 7.85
N GLY A 223 10.40 -15.81 7.02
CA GLY A 223 9.25 -16.71 7.13
C GLY A 223 7.96 -16.24 6.42
N PHE A 224 8.00 -15.06 5.78
CA PHE A 224 6.87 -14.46 5.04
C PHE A 224 7.27 -14.03 3.61
N GLU A 225 8.38 -14.53 3.10
CA GLU A 225 8.95 -14.12 1.81
C GLU A 225 8.07 -14.45 0.62
N ASP A 226 7.29 -15.52 0.71
CA ASP A 226 6.39 -15.97 -0.36
C ASP A 226 5.05 -15.22 -0.42
N VAL A 227 4.66 -14.54 0.66
CA VAL A 227 3.33 -13.92 0.79
C VAL A 227 3.02 -12.97 -0.38
N ARG A 228 4.00 -12.17 -0.81
CA ARG A 228 3.83 -11.28 -1.96
C ARG A 228 3.52 -12.04 -3.24
N SER A 229 4.30 -13.07 -3.54
CA SER A 229 4.14 -13.86 -4.74
C SER A 229 2.79 -14.60 -4.76
N ASP A 230 2.37 -15.12 -3.62
CA ASP A 230 1.10 -15.85 -3.51
C ASP A 230 -0.10 -14.92 -3.56
N ALA A 231 -0.03 -13.75 -2.92
CA ALA A 231 -1.07 -12.72 -2.99
C ALA A 231 -1.22 -12.16 -4.42
N LEU A 232 -0.11 -11.87 -5.11
CA LEU A 232 -0.13 -11.42 -6.50
C LEU A 232 -0.76 -12.44 -7.44
N ARG A 233 -0.52 -13.75 -7.23
CA ARG A 233 -1.15 -14.80 -8.03
C ARG A 233 -2.67 -14.89 -7.84
N ALA A 234 -3.19 -14.40 -6.72
CA ALA A 234 -4.63 -14.34 -6.50
C ALA A 234 -5.31 -13.30 -7.40
N HIS A 235 -4.58 -12.27 -7.86
CA HIS A 235 -5.07 -11.26 -8.80
C HIS A 235 -4.87 -11.70 -10.26
N ALA A 236 -5.52 -12.81 -10.63
CA ALA A 236 -5.30 -13.48 -11.90
C ALA A 236 -5.60 -12.63 -13.14
N THR A 237 -6.51 -11.63 -13.04
CA THR A 237 -6.79 -10.70 -14.15
C THR A 237 -5.73 -9.61 -14.27
N GLN A 238 -5.11 -9.18 -13.16
CA GLN A 238 -4.22 -8.02 -13.07
C GLN A 238 -2.73 -8.40 -13.12
N VAL A 239 -2.41 -9.66 -12.92
CA VAL A 239 -1.03 -10.14 -12.84
C VAL A 239 -0.82 -11.28 -13.80
N ASP A 240 0.03 -11.07 -14.81
CA ASP A 240 0.50 -12.14 -15.70
C ASP A 240 1.44 -13.06 -14.91
N PRO A 241 1.09 -14.36 -14.75
CA PRO A 241 1.94 -15.32 -14.04
C PRO A 241 3.30 -15.57 -14.71
N THR A 242 3.49 -15.10 -15.94
CA THR A 242 4.76 -15.16 -16.67
C THR A 242 5.54 -13.84 -16.61
N SER A 243 5.03 -12.82 -15.93
CA SER A 243 5.67 -11.50 -15.83
C SER A 243 7.07 -11.60 -15.23
N PRO A 244 8.13 -11.20 -15.96
CA PRO A 244 9.47 -11.18 -15.42
C PRO A 244 9.62 -10.23 -14.22
N HIS A 245 8.81 -9.20 -14.17
CA HIS A 245 8.83 -8.22 -13.07
C HIS A 245 8.46 -8.85 -11.72
N TRP A 246 7.48 -9.75 -11.71
CA TRP A 246 6.98 -10.39 -10.49
C TRP A 246 7.57 -11.78 -10.24
N PHE A 247 7.77 -12.57 -11.31
CA PHE A 247 8.05 -14.00 -11.22
C PHE A 247 9.25 -14.43 -12.09
N GLY A 248 10.04 -13.47 -12.60
CA GLY A 248 11.15 -13.78 -13.51
C GLY A 248 12.32 -14.49 -12.85
N LEU A 249 12.54 -14.32 -11.55
CA LEU A 249 13.57 -15.03 -10.81
C LEU A 249 13.03 -16.33 -10.19
N PRO A 250 13.86 -17.37 -10.02
CA PRO A 250 13.48 -18.58 -9.29
C PRO A 250 12.93 -18.26 -7.89
N PRO A 251 11.92 -19.00 -7.41
CA PRO A 251 11.30 -18.72 -6.10
C PRO A 251 12.30 -18.69 -4.93
N GLU A 252 13.28 -19.58 -4.92
CA GLU A 252 14.35 -19.63 -3.91
C GLU A 252 15.23 -18.37 -3.93
N THR A 253 15.41 -17.77 -5.13
CA THR A 253 16.14 -16.52 -5.29
C THR A 253 15.30 -15.35 -4.80
N LEU A 254 14.02 -15.30 -5.16
CA LEU A 254 13.09 -14.25 -4.71
C LEU A 254 12.99 -14.16 -3.19
N ARG A 255 13.04 -15.31 -2.49
CA ARG A 255 13.03 -15.36 -1.02
C ARG A 255 14.25 -14.71 -0.37
N THR A 256 15.37 -14.65 -1.05
CA THR A 256 16.66 -14.24 -0.45
C THR A 256 17.15 -12.88 -0.92
N ILE A 257 16.67 -12.38 -2.06
CA ILE A 257 17.25 -11.22 -2.74
C ILE A 257 16.76 -9.93 -2.13
N TYR A 258 16.19 -9.65 -1.31
CA TYR A 258 15.67 -8.46 -0.62
C TYR A 258 14.45 -8.85 0.23
N PRO A 259 14.65 -9.63 1.28
CA PRO A 259 13.57 -10.13 2.11
C PRO A 259 13.06 -9.07 3.10
N TYR A 260 12.77 -7.87 2.59
CA TYR A 260 12.35 -6.72 3.40
C TYR A 260 11.18 -5.99 2.74
N ASP A 261 10.34 -5.35 3.56
CA ASP A 261 9.46 -4.27 3.17
C ASP A 261 9.93 -2.97 3.84
N ASP A 262 9.93 -1.88 3.07
CA ASP A 262 10.48 -0.60 3.49
C ASP A 262 9.40 0.47 3.62
N TYR A 263 9.60 1.35 4.61
CA TYR A 263 8.65 2.38 4.95
C TYR A 263 9.38 3.69 5.31
N PHE A 264 8.63 4.77 5.17
CA PHE A 264 9.02 6.10 5.63
C PHE A 264 8.04 6.55 6.71
N LEU A 265 8.52 6.86 7.90
CA LEU A 265 7.71 7.41 9.00
C LEU A 265 7.35 8.86 8.67
N ALA A 266 6.14 9.10 8.20
CA ALA A 266 5.67 10.42 7.80
C ALA A 266 5.18 11.25 8.97
N ARG A 267 4.47 10.63 9.91
CA ARG A 267 3.91 11.27 11.11
C ARG A 267 4.12 10.40 12.33
N SER A 268 4.47 11.01 13.46
CA SER A 268 4.56 10.30 14.75
C SER A 268 4.04 11.16 15.90
N ARG A 269 3.19 10.57 16.72
CA ARG A 269 2.75 11.14 18.01
C ARG A 269 3.46 10.49 19.20
N VAL A 270 4.44 9.61 18.93
CA VAL A 270 5.24 8.92 19.94
C VAL A 270 6.70 8.92 19.50
N GLY A 271 7.62 9.25 20.42
CA GLY A 271 9.04 9.40 20.10
C GLY A 271 9.35 10.66 19.29
N PRO A 272 10.45 10.69 18.56
CA PRO A 272 10.79 11.83 17.70
C PRO A 272 9.73 12.02 16.60
N PRO A 273 9.42 13.29 16.24
CA PRO A 273 8.46 13.59 15.18
C PRO A 273 8.95 13.04 13.83
N GLY A 274 8.00 12.67 12.97
CA GLY A 274 8.30 12.36 11.58
C GLY A 274 8.71 13.61 10.81
N PRO A 275 9.45 13.46 9.69
CA PRO A 275 9.91 14.60 8.89
C PRO A 275 8.77 15.46 8.32
N ASP A 276 7.61 14.88 8.12
CA ASP A 276 6.43 15.58 7.62
C ASP A 276 5.48 16.06 8.72
N ASP A 277 5.86 15.94 9.99
CA ASP A 277 5.06 16.46 11.09
C ASP A 277 4.99 18.00 11.03
N PRO A 278 3.78 18.60 11.13
CA PRO A 278 3.62 20.05 11.07
C PRO A 278 4.39 20.81 12.14
N ASP A 279 4.61 20.17 13.30
CA ASP A 279 5.20 20.76 14.48
C ASP A 279 6.69 20.45 14.67
N GLY A 280 7.30 19.66 13.78
CA GLY A 280 8.70 19.27 13.94
C GLY A 280 9.25 18.51 12.74
N ALA A 281 9.75 19.25 11.75
CA ALA A 281 10.56 18.63 10.71
C ALA A 281 11.88 18.12 11.31
N ALA A 282 11.94 16.86 11.70
CA ALA A 282 13.21 16.19 11.84
C ALA A 282 13.85 16.15 10.44
N ARG A 283 15.13 16.52 10.36
CA ARG A 283 15.88 16.36 9.09
C ARG A 283 15.96 14.88 8.76
N GLU A 284 15.94 14.52 7.47
CA GLU A 284 16.05 13.12 7.00
C GLU A 284 17.24 12.38 7.62
N ASP A 285 18.33 13.09 7.92
CA ASP A 285 19.55 12.58 8.56
C ASP A 285 19.41 12.36 10.10
N GLU A 286 18.35 12.88 10.73
CA GLU A 286 18.05 12.73 12.16
C GLU A 286 17.01 11.63 12.44
N CYS A 287 16.44 10.99 11.39
CA CYS A 287 15.45 9.93 11.55
C CYS A 287 16.06 8.66 12.18
N VAL A 288 15.47 8.22 13.27
CA VAL A 288 15.84 6.94 13.90
C VAL A 288 15.44 5.80 12.95
N LYS A 289 16.40 4.91 12.64
CA LYS A 289 16.12 3.69 11.90
C LYS A 289 15.35 2.72 12.77
N GLU A 290 14.15 2.32 12.31
CA GLU A 290 13.28 1.36 13.00
C GLU A 290 13.24 0.01 12.25
N ASP A 291 12.97 -1.07 12.98
CA ASP A 291 12.72 -2.42 12.45
C ASP A 291 11.31 -2.95 12.86
N ASP A 292 10.51 -2.08 13.45
CA ASP A 292 9.15 -2.34 13.91
C ASP A 292 8.27 -1.10 13.71
N LEU A 293 7.14 -1.25 12.99
CA LEU A 293 6.16 -0.16 12.81
C LEU A 293 5.53 0.26 14.14
N PHE A 294 5.53 -0.62 15.14
CA PHE A 294 5.01 -0.34 16.49
C PHE A 294 6.11 0.09 17.47
N ALA A 295 7.32 0.41 16.99
CA ALA A 295 8.39 0.91 17.86
C ALA A 295 7.90 2.10 18.72
N GLY A 296 8.20 2.04 20.03
CA GLY A 296 7.72 3.03 21.02
C GLY A 296 6.26 2.89 21.46
N LEU A 297 5.53 1.90 20.93
CA LEU A 297 4.15 1.59 21.31
C LEU A 297 4.05 0.29 22.12
N ARG A 298 5.03 -0.58 21.98
CA ARG A 298 5.15 -1.88 22.66
C ARG A 298 6.55 -2.09 23.26
#